data_2a35b80d53c4061fcd8a76958f6fe357
#
_entry.id   2a35b80d53c4061fcd8a76958f6fe357
#
_cell.length_a   1.000
_cell.length_b   1.000
_cell.length_c   1.000
_cell.angle_alpha   90.00
_cell.angle_beta   90.00
_cell.angle_gamma   90.00
#
_symmetry.space_group_name_H-M   'P 1'
#
loop_
_entity.id
_entity.type
_entity.pdbx_description
1 polymer ?
#
loop_
_entity_poly.entity_id
_entity_poly.type
_entity_poly.pdbx_seq_one_letter_code
_entity_poly.pdbx_strand_id
1 'polypeptide(L)'
;MALIVLIPVITILSGFSIKAVVTLSFVYFALITTTFWWELARWLDSYMIEIMYSSPSHNSFNINFLENAQDDIISNFVMGSMFIFLPTLWFGAMSWAGINMGGAMSQALKQGSNHASSAGGKGGELIQSKLK
;
A
#
# COMPACT_ATOMS: atom_id res chain seq x y z
N MET A 1 -8.94 14.19 -0.04
CA MET A 1 -10.41 14.25 -0.22
C MET A 1 -10.85 13.99 -1.66
N ALA A 2 -10.20 14.55 -2.68
CA ALA A 2 -10.60 14.35 -4.10
C ALA A 2 -10.60 12.86 -4.53
N LEU A 3 -9.67 12.04 -4.04
CA LEU A 3 -9.58 10.61 -4.39
C LEU A 3 -10.79 9.77 -3.93
N ILE A 4 -11.48 10.16 -2.84
CA ILE A 4 -12.68 9.47 -2.37
C ILE A 4 -13.83 9.58 -3.38
N VAL A 5 -13.92 10.72 -4.06
CA VAL A 5 -14.94 10.96 -5.09
C VAL A 5 -14.58 10.20 -6.39
N LEU A 6 -13.29 9.94 -6.62
CA LEU A 6 -12.82 9.26 -7.82
C LEU A 6 -13.16 7.75 -7.81
N ILE A 7 -13.22 7.12 -6.64
CA ILE A 7 -13.51 5.68 -6.50
C ILE A 7 -14.85 5.29 -7.14
N PRO A 8 -16.00 5.93 -6.81
CA PRO A 8 -17.27 5.57 -7.44
C PRO A 8 -17.28 5.87 -8.94
N VAL A 9 -16.62 6.93 -9.40
CA VAL A 9 -16.53 7.25 -10.83
C VAL A 9 -15.77 6.17 -11.59
N ILE A 10 -14.62 5.73 -11.08
CA ILE A 10 -13.85 4.65 -11.69
C ILE A 10 -14.59 3.31 -11.61
N THR A 11 -15.35 3.06 -10.54
CA THR A 11 -16.16 1.85 -10.40
C THR A 11 -17.22 1.78 -11.50
N ILE A 12 -17.88 2.89 -11.80
CA ILE A 12 -18.87 2.99 -12.88
C ILE A 12 -18.20 2.81 -14.24
N LEU A 13 -17.08 3.48 -14.49
CA LEU A 13 -16.31 3.40 -15.73
C LEU A 13 -15.73 2.00 -16.00
N SER A 14 -15.37 1.26 -14.97
CA SER A 14 -14.83 -0.10 -15.08
C SER A 14 -15.91 -1.20 -15.24
N GLY A 15 -17.16 -0.83 -15.47
CA GLY A 15 -18.26 -1.76 -15.64
C GLY A 15 -18.54 -2.64 -14.42
N PHE A 16 -18.42 -2.07 -13.22
CA PHE A 16 -18.61 -2.77 -11.94
C PHE A 16 -17.65 -3.95 -11.71
N SER A 17 -16.45 -3.89 -12.28
CA SER A 17 -15.43 -4.92 -12.03
C SER A 17 -14.95 -4.85 -10.59
N ILE A 18 -15.29 -5.86 -9.79
CA ILE A 18 -14.86 -5.97 -8.39
C ILE A 18 -13.34 -5.97 -8.26
N LYS A 19 -12.63 -6.56 -9.22
CA LYS A 19 -11.17 -6.51 -9.26
C LYS A 19 -10.65 -5.07 -9.26
N ALA A 20 -11.22 -4.19 -10.06
CA ALA A 20 -10.83 -2.78 -10.13
C ALA A 20 -11.10 -2.06 -8.81
N VAL A 21 -12.24 -2.30 -8.18
CA VAL A 21 -12.62 -1.69 -6.89
C VAL A 21 -11.66 -2.11 -5.79
N VAL A 22 -11.35 -3.39 -5.67
CA VAL A 22 -10.42 -3.92 -4.66
C VAL A 22 -9.03 -3.34 -4.90
N THR A 23 -8.52 -3.38 -6.12
CA THR A 23 -7.19 -2.83 -6.43
C THR A 23 -7.09 -1.33 -6.10
N LEU A 24 -8.11 -0.55 -6.45
CA LEU A 24 -8.15 0.88 -6.12
C LEU A 24 -8.22 1.15 -4.62
N SER A 25 -8.94 0.32 -3.87
CA SER A 25 -8.98 0.43 -2.41
C SER A 25 -7.61 0.23 -1.78
N PHE A 26 -6.83 -0.74 -2.27
CA PHE A 26 -5.45 -0.95 -1.82
C PHE A 26 -4.52 0.19 -2.20
N VAL A 27 -4.62 0.72 -3.42
CA VAL A 27 -3.85 1.90 -3.85
C VAL A 27 -4.20 3.12 -3.00
N TYR A 28 -5.48 3.34 -2.72
CA TYR A 28 -5.93 4.43 -1.86
C TYR A 28 -5.40 4.28 -0.42
N PHE A 29 -5.47 3.06 0.12
CA PHE A 29 -4.90 2.76 1.43
C PHE A 29 -3.39 3.02 1.46
N ALA A 30 -2.66 2.62 0.41
CA ALA A 30 -1.24 2.88 0.29
C ALA A 30 -0.91 4.37 0.30
N LEU A 31 -1.70 5.19 -0.40
CA LEU A 31 -1.53 6.65 -0.43
C LEU A 31 -1.75 7.30 0.94
N ILE A 32 -2.79 6.89 1.67
CA ILE A 32 -3.04 7.41 3.02
C ILE A 32 -1.91 7.02 3.96
N THR A 33 -1.44 5.77 3.88
CA THR A 33 -0.39 5.25 4.76
C THR A 33 1.00 5.81 4.41
N THR A 34 1.17 6.44 3.24
CA THR A 34 2.43 7.10 2.86
C THR A 34 2.82 8.18 3.86
N THR A 35 1.87 8.90 4.43
CA THR A 35 2.14 9.92 5.48
C THR A 35 2.75 9.31 6.73
N PHE A 36 2.33 8.10 7.11
CA PHE A 36 2.93 7.35 8.22
C PHE A 36 4.42 7.05 7.95
N TRP A 37 4.77 6.64 6.73
CA TRP A 37 6.16 6.36 6.38
C TRP A 37 7.05 7.60 6.42
N TRP A 38 6.51 8.75 6.06
CA TRP A 38 7.24 10.03 6.19
C TRP A 38 7.46 10.43 7.65
N GLU A 39 6.47 10.23 8.51
CA GLU A 39 6.65 10.47 9.95
C GLU A 39 7.67 9.50 10.56
N LEU A 40 7.64 8.22 10.15
CA LEU A 40 8.62 7.22 10.58
C LEU A 40 10.03 7.61 10.13
N ALA A 41 10.19 8.04 8.87
CA ALA A 41 11.49 8.48 8.36
C ALA A 41 12.02 9.71 9.13
N ARG A 42 11.13 10.68 9.43
CA ARG A 42 11.47 11.85 10.24
C ARG A 42 11.89 11.49 11.67
N TRP A 43 11.15 10.56 12.28
CA TRP A 43 11.49 10.06 13.61
C TRP A 43 12.88 9.39 13.61
N LEU A 44 13.15 8.56 12.59
CA LEU A 44 14.43 7.88 12.44
C LEU A 44 15.57 8.88 12.22
N ASP A 45 15.37 9.91 11.42
CA ASP A 45 16.31 11.00 11.19
C ASP A 45 16.66 11.70 12.50
N SER A 46 15.66 12.08 13.29
CA SER A 46 15.87 12.71 14.60
C SER A 46 16.65 11.82 15.56
N TYR A 47 16.36 10.52 15.56
CA TYR A 47 17.04 9.55 16.42
C TYR A 47 18.49 9.32 15.99
N MET A 48 18.77 9.29 14.71
CA MET A 48 20.13 9.18 14.18
C MET A 48 20.96 10.42 14.52
N ILE A 49 20.39 11.60 14.38
CA ILE A 49 21.06 12.86 14.79
C ILE A 49 21.40 12.81 16.28
N GLU A 50 20.47 12.38 17.13
CA GLU A 50 20.71 12.28 18.56
C GLU A 50 21.87 11.32 18.88
N ILE A 51 21.93 10.15 18.24
CA ILE A 51 23.02 9.19 18.42
C ILE A 51 24.37 9.78 17.94
N MET A 52 24.39 10.41 16.77
CA MET A 52 25.61 10.98 16.21
C MET A 52 26.16 12.11 17.09
N TYR A 53 25.31 13.01 17.54
CA TYR A 53 25.73 14.16 18.36
C TYR A 53 25.93 13.84 19.84
N SER A 54 25.43 12.70 20.35
CA SER A 54 25.74 12.24 21.70
C SER A 54 27.15 11.64 21.85
N SER A 55 27.82 11.37 20.74
CA SER A 55 29.18 10.84 20.73
C SER A 55 30.19 11.93 21.18
N PRO A 56 31.14 11.60 22.07
CA PRO A 56 32.15 12.56 22.54
C PRO A 56 33.09 13.10 21.43
N SER A 57 33.08 12.50 20.25
CA SER A 57 33.84 12.94 19.08
C SER A 57 33.29 14.20 18.41
N HIS A 58 32.03 14.54 18.65
CA HIS A 58 31.37 15.74 18.11
C HIS A 58 31.43 16.97 19.00
N ASN A 59 32.44 17.06 19.86
CA ASN A 59 32.65 18.26 20.67
C ASN A 59 33.10 19.46 19.82
N SER A 60 32.54 20.63 20.12
CA SER A 60 32.75 21.92 19.43
C SER A 60 34.20 22.36 19.25
N PHE A 61 35.17 21.64 19.83
CA PHE A 61 36.61 21.89 19.74
C PHE A 61 37.37 20.85 18.91
N ASN A 62 36.65 19.99 18.18
CA ASN A 62 37.30 18.93 17.43
C ASN A 62 37.92 19.47 16.14
N ILE A 63 39.27 19.36 16.02
CA ILE A 63 40.05 19.81 14.87
C ILE A 63 39.82 18.92 13.62
N ASN A 64 39.18 17.77 13.78
CA ASN A 64 38.81 16.84 12.69
C ASN A 64 37.51 17.22 11.97
N PHE A 65 37.37 18.46 11.67
CA PHE A 65 36.28 19.07 10.92
C PHE A 65 35.95 18.34 9.58
N LEU A 66 36.95 17.79 8.90
CA LEU A 66 36.78 17.09 7.63
C LEU A 66 36.17 15.66 7.78
N GLU A 67 36.51 14.95 8.86
CA GLU A 67 35.89 13.64 9.15
C GLU A 67 34.41 13.79 9.51
N ASN A 68 34.07 14.77 10.33
CA ASN A 68 32.68 15.05 10.67
C ASN A 68 31.86 15.46 9.45
N ALA A 69 32.42 16.16 8.48
CA ALA A 69 31.71 16.55 7.26
C ALA A 69 31.40 15.35 6.35
N GLN A 70 32.24 14.31 6.33
CA GLN A 70 31.95 13.10 5.57
C GLN A 70 30.83 12.28 6.20
N ASP A 71 30.81 12.15 7.51
CA ASP A 71 29.76 11.43 8.24
C ASP A 71 28.41 12.13 8.09
N ASP A 72 28.38 13.45 8.11
CA ASP A 72 27.17 14.26 7.86
C ASP A 72 26.64 14.07 6.43
N ILE A 73 27.50 14.02 5.42
CA ILE A 73 27.12 13.81 4.04
C ILE A 73 26.52 12.40 3.85
N ILE A 74 27.17 11.38 4.41
CA ILE A 74 26.70 9.99 4.32
C ILE A 74 25.36 9.84 5.05
N SER A 75 25.24 10.41 6.25
CA SER A 75 24.00 10.40 7.02
C SER A 75 22.85 11.06 6.26
N ASN A 76 23.07 12.26 5.73
CA ASN A 76 22.07 12.98 4.93
C ASN A 76 21.67 12.21 3.68
N PHE A 77 22.62 11.54 3.01
CA PHE A 77 22.32 10.73 1.83
C PHE A 77 21.48 9.48 2.20
N VAL A 78 21.84 8.78 3.26
CA VAL A 78 21.09 7.61 3.74
C VAL A 78 19.68 8.02 4.16
N MET A 79 19.54 9.08 4.93
CA MET A 79 18.25 9.60 5.39
C MET A 79 17.39 10.09 4.22
N GLY A 80 17.95 10.89 3.31
CA GLY A 80 17.24 11.34 2.12
C GLY A 80 16.73 10.19 1.25
N SER A 81 17.54 9.13 1.12
CA SER A 81 17.11 7.94 0.39
C SER A 81 15.99 7.19 1.11
N MET A 82 15.97 7.12 2.44
CA MET A 82 14.90 6.50 3.21
C MET A 82 13.54 7.18 3.02
N PHE A 83 13.50 8.50 2.91
CA PHE A 83 12.27 9.25 2.62
C PHE A 83 11.63 8.87 1.28
N ILE A 84 12.40 8.37 0.34
CA ILE A 84 11.93 7.93 -0.99
C ILE A 84 11.71 6.42 -0.99
N PHE A 85 12.66 5.63 -0.46
CA PHE A 85 12.62 4.17 -0.50
C PHE A 85 11.46 3.57 0.29
N LEU A 86 11.25 4.01 1.53
CA LEU A 86 10.22 3.44 2.40
C LEU A 86 8.81 3.61 1.82
N PRO A 87 8.36 4.81 1.42
CA PRO A 87 7.06 4.97 0.78
C PRO A 87 6.94 4.22 -0.55
N THR A 88 8.02 4.17 -1.35
CA THR A 88 8.01 3.50 -2.65
C THR A 88 7.86 1.99 -2.52
N LEU A 89 8.61 1.36 -1.61
CA LEU A 89 8.48 -0.07 -1.32
C LEU A 89 7.09 -0.42 -0.80
N TRP A 90 6.56 0.41 0.10
CA TRP A 90 5.21 0.25 0.62
C TRP A 90 4.15 0.33 -0.47
N PHE A 91 4.23 1.36 -1.30
CA PHE A 91 3.31 1.55 -2.41
C PHE A 91 3.38 0.38 -3.41
N GLY A 92 4.57 -0.09 -3.73
CA GLY A 92 4.77 -1.27 -4.57
C GLY A 92 4.15 -2.53 -3.97
N ALA A 93 4.40 -2.79 -2.69
CA ALA A 93 3.85 -3.95 -1.97
C ALA A 93 2.31 -3.91 -1.91
N MET A 94 1.72 -2.75 -1.62
CA MET A 94 0.27 -2.58 -1.57
C MET A 94 -0.38 -2.69 -2.95
N SER A 95 0.24 -2.15 -3.99
CA SER A 95 -0.24 -2.29 -5.36
C SER A 95 -0.24 -3.75 -5.81
N TRP A 96 0.83 -4.48 -5.52
CA TRP A 96 0.93 -5.90 -5.81
C TRP A 96 -0.12 -6.72 -5.04
N ALA A 97 -0.29 -6.45 -3.75
CA ALA A 97 -1.32 -7.09 -2.93
C ALA A 97 -2.73 -6.80 -3.47
N GLY A 98 -3.02 -5.56 -3.86
CA GLY A 98 -4.30 -5.17 -4.43
C GLY A 98 -4.63 -5.89 -5.74
N ILE A 99 -3.65 -6.09 -6.61
CA ILE A 99 -3.84 -6.84 -7.87
C ILE A 99 -4.16 -8.31 -7.58
N ASN A 100 -3.44 -8.94 -6.66
CA ASN A 100 -3.64 -10.34 -6.30
C ASN A 100 -4.97 -10.56 -5.59
N MET A 101 -5.30 -9.72 -4.61
CA MET A 101 -6.58 -9.79 -3.90
C MET A 101 -7.76 -9.52 -4.81
N GLY A 102 -7.66 -8.54 -5.70
CA GLY A 102 -8.69 -8.26 -6.71
C GLY A 102 -8.92 -9.44 -7.66
N GLY A 103 -7.85 -10.15 -8.04
CA GLY A 103 -7.94 -11.38 -8.83
C GLY A 103 -8.66 -12.52 -8.08
N ALA A 104 -8.24 -12.79 -6.84
CA ALA A 104 -8.83 -13.83 -6.00
C ALA A 104 -10.32 -13.56 -5.70
N MET A 105 -10.68 -12.32 -5.40
CA MET A 105 -12.06 -11.91 -5.16
C MET A 105 -12.93 -12.10 -6.40
N SER A 106 -12.40 -11.74 -7.57
CA SER A 106 -13.12 -11.95 -8.85
C SER A 106 -13.36 -13.44 -9.15
N GLN A 107 -12.39 -14.31 -8.84
CA GLN A 107 -12.55 -15.75 -8.99
C GLN A 107 -13.57 -16.33 -8.01
N ALA A 108 -13.50 -15.94 -6.75
CA ALA A 108 -14.45 -16.39 -5.72
C ALA A 108 -15.90 -16.03 -6.07
N LEU A 109 -16.11 -14.82 -6.61
CA LEU A 109 -17.44 -14.39 -7.05
C LEU A 109 -17.95 -15.16 -8.27
N LYS A 110 -17.07 -15.46 -9.23
CA LYS A 110 -17.44 -16.30 -10.39
C LYS A 110 -17.83 -17.72 -9.94
N GLN A 111 -17.09 -18.30 -9.00
CA GLN A 111 -17.43 -19.59 -8.43
C GLN A 111 -18.77 -19.54 -7.67
N GLY A 112 -18.98 -18.53 -6.83
CA GLY A 112 -20.22 -18.33 -6.12
C GLY A 112 -21.43 -18.16 -7.06
N SER A 113 -21.28 -17.39 -8.13
CA SER A 113 -22.29 -17.21 -9.16
C SER A 113 -22.60 -18.53 -9.90
N ASN A 114 -21.58 -19.31 -10.25
CA ASN A 114 -21.76 -20.61 -10.92
C ASN A 114 -22.49 -21.62 -10.00
N HIS A 115 -22.14 -21.63 -8.70
CA HIS A 115 -22.85 -22.48 -7.73
C HIS A 115 -24.30 -22.05 -7.53
N ALA A 116 -24.59 -20.76 -7.47
CA ALA A 116 -25.94 -20.23 -7.36
C ALA A 116 -26.79 -20.56 -8.61
N SER A 117 -26.21 -20.41 -9.79
CA SER A 117 -26.85 -20.73 -11.07
C SER A 117 -27.13 -22.23 -11.21
N SER A 118 -26.21 -23.11 -10.83
CA SER A 118 -26.42 -24.55 -10.86
C SER A 118 -27.42 -25.03 -9.81
N ALA A 119 -27.49 -24.41 -8.65
CA ALA A 119 -28.53 -24.70 -7.65
C ALA A 119 -29.90 -24.22 -8.09
N GLY A 120 -30.00 -23.06 -8.72
CA GLY A 120 -31.22 -22.50 -9.30
C GLY A 120 -31.77 -23.38 -10.47
N GLY A 121 -30.87 -23.86 -11.33
CA GLY A 121 -31.22 -24.77 -12.43
C GLY A 121 -31.81 -26.09 -11.93
N LYS A 122 -31.18 -26.75 -10.95
CA LYS A 122 -31.70 -27.97 -10.33
C LYS A 122 -33.03 -27.77 -9.62
N GLY A 123 -33.20 -26.60 -8.94
CA GLY A 123 -34.51 -26.26 -8.35
C GLY A 123 -35.63 -26.10 -9.36
N GLY A 124 -35.33 -25.49 -10.50
CA GLY A 124 -36.31 -25.36 -11.61
C GLY A 124 -36.73 -26.69 -12.23
N GLU A 125 -35.77 -27.60 -12.46
CA GLU A 125 -36.08 -28.97 -12.96
C GLU A 125 -36.93 -29.77 -12.00
N LEU A 126 -36.68 -29.68 -10.68
CA LEU A 126 -37.48 -30.37 -9.67
C LEU A 126 -38.93 -29.85 -9.60
N ILE A 127 -39.14 -28.57 -9.82
CA ILE A 127 -40.47 -27.97 -9.87
C ILE A 127 -41.21 -28.43 -11.14
N GLN A 128 -40.54 -28.45 -12.29
CA GLN A 128 -41.13 -28.84 -13.56
C GLN A 128 -41.45 -30.33 -13.62
N SER A 129 -40.68 -31.19 -12.96
CA SER A 129 -40.95 -32.62 -12.85
C SER A 129 -42.12 -32.96 -11.92
N LYS A 130 -42.49 -32.11 -10.97
CA LYS A 130 -43.65 -32.29 -10.10
C LYS A 130 -44.96 -31.73 -10.66
N LEU A 131 -44.87 -30.93 -11.69
CA LEU A 131 -46.02 -30.33 -12.35
C LEU A 131 -46.51 -31.15 -13.57
N LYS A 132 -45.82 -32.21 -13.94
CA LYS A 132 -46.26 -33.25 -14.89
C LYS A 132 -46.77 -34.46 -14.14
#